data_5a0b9558de243b67398694be7fa0bea1
#
_entry.id   5a0b9558de243b67398694be7fa0bea1
#
_cell.length_a   1.000
_cell.length_b   1.000
_cell.length_c   1.000
_cell.angle_alpha   90.00
_cell.angle_beta   90.00
_cell.angle_gamma   90.00
#
_symmetry.space_group_name_H-M   'P 1'
#
loop_
_entity.id
_entity.type
_entity.pdbx_description
1 polymer ?
#
loop_
_entity_poly.entity_id
_entity_poly.type
_entity_poly.pdbx_seq_one_letter_code
_entity_poly.pdbx_strand_id
1 'polypeptide(L)'
;MRGCRARLVWLLVLSLAWLGPALGGEEEDGEVVEEEEAEVLSDELREEDSVLVLHEHNFDRALSEHRLLLVEFYAPWCGHCQRLAPTFARAATVLRNESSPVRLGKVDATAQAALANEFGITSYPTLKLFRNGNRTHPLAYTGRMDVEGIVHWMQRRASPSATLLQDAATAAAFVSSQDLVVVGFFKDLEGEAAQVFYEVASELVDVPFGVAKAAELFQAYGLSADTVCLFKKFDEGRTDFPVDPARGLDAAELTRLLRVHSLELVMEFTNETSDEIFSAKIPHHMLLFLNKSSSAQLALQAGFRAAAGAFRGEVLFVVVDVTGFGADVLPFFGLTPADAPTLRLVKMENNRKYRMDQDTFSDTAIRTFIQAVLDGKVKPHLMSAEPPEDWDTRPVKVLVGKTFEQVAFDETKNVFVKFYAPWCSHCQAMAAAWEELGERYKDHEDIVIAELDSTANELENITINGFPTLHYFPAGPGRKMVEYKSARDVETFSKFLENGGTLPEEPPAVPKTPENSTGREEPSLLETAESRDEL
;
A
#
# COMPACT_ATOMS: atom_id res chain seq x y z
N MET A 1 10.56 62.48 -33.00
CA MET A 1 9.73 63.00 -34.10
C MET A 1 8.41 62.28 -34.02
N ARG A 2 7.40 63.02 -33.67
CA ARG A 2 6.07 63.12 -34.23
C ARG A 2 5.30 61.80 -34.34
N GLY A 3 4.13 61.61 -33.82
CA GLY A 3 3.01 62.48 -33.41
C GLY A 3 1.77 61.62 -33.46
N CYS A 4 1.04 61.69 -32.45
CA CYS A 4 -0.19 62.47 -32.28
C CYS A 4 -1.45 61.82 -32.84
N ARG A 5 -2.31 61.59 -31.93
CA ARG A 5 -3.67 62.18 -31.72
C ARG A 5 -4.78 61.35 -32.37
N ALA A 6 -5.89 61.13 -31.79
CA ALA A 6 -6.74 61.66 -30.75
C ALA A 6 -8.20 61.56 -31.20
N ARG A 7 -9.08 61.45 -30.23
CA ARG A 7 -10.44 62.01 -30.05
C ARG A 7 -11.62 61.23 -30.59
N LEU A 8 -12.49 60.80 -29.69
CA LEU A 8 -13.57 61.52 -28.99
C LEU A 8 -14.79 61.83 -29.87
N VAL A 9 -15.94 61.57 -29.37
CA VAL A 9 -17.20 62.36 -29.37
C VAL A 9 -18.40 61.42 -29.41
N TRP A 10 -19.16 61.22 -28.28
CA TRP A 10 -20.34 61.92 -27.78
C TRP A 10 -21.58 61.84 -28.68
N LEU A 11 -22.71 61.40 -28.17
CA LEU A 11 -23.94 62.10 -27.73
C LEU A 11 -25.12 61.10 -27.68
N LEU A 12 -25.75 60.85 -26.52
CA LEU A 12 -26.99 61.44 -25.99
C LEU A 12 -28.13 61.78 -27.00
N VAL A 13 -29.34 61.22 -26.74
CA VAL A 13 -30.65 61.88 -26.78
C VAL A 13 -31.69 60.92 -26.20
N LEU A 14 -32.18 61.09 -25.03
CA LEU A 14 -33.42 61.67 -24.45
C LEU A 14 -34.78 61.26 -25.11
N SER A 15 -35.53 60.51 -24.25
CA SER A 15 -36.95 60.68 -23.88
C SER A 15 -38.02 60.93 -24.87
N LEU A 16 -39.17 60.21 -24.73
CA LEU A 16 -40.50 60.83 -24.43
C LEU A 16 -41.55 59.76 -24.11
N ALA A 17 -42.20 59.96 -23.01
CA ALA A 17 -43.41 59.25 -22.57
C ALA A 17 -44.65 59.62 -23.38
N TRP A 18 -45.59 58.70 -23.51
CA TRP A 18 -47.02 59.05 -23.59
C TRP A 18 -47.90 57.97 -22.96
N LEU A 19 -48.94 58.45 -22.25
CA LEU A 19 -49.97 57.75 -21.49
C LEU A 19 -51.00 57.03 -22.32
N GLY A 20 -51.48 55.92 -21.86
CA GLY A 20 -52.69 55.17 -21.77
C GLY A 20 -53.90 55.39 -22.71
N PRO A 21 -55.04 54.68 -22.59
CA PRO A 21 -55.53 53.87 -21.48
C PRO A 21 -56.11 52.47 -21.82
N ALA A 22 -56.44 51.75 -20.75
CA ALA A 22 -57.12 50.50 -20.56
C ALA A 22 -58.20 50.01 -21.49
N LEU A 23 -58.35 48.70 -21.66
CA LEU A 23 -59.53 47.87 -21.33
C LEU A 23 -59.33 46.40 -21.81
N GLY A 24 -59.69 45.47 -20.94
CA GLY A 24 -60.23 44.18 -21.37
C GLY A 24 -59.32 42.98 -21.23
N GLY A 25 -59.57 42.17 -20.21
CA GLY A 25 -58.92 40.96 -19.77
C GLY A 25 -58.96 39.81 -20.80
N GLU A 26 -58.03 38.92 -20.48
CA GLU A 26 -58.17 37.46 -20.54
C GLU A 26 -56.99 36.88 -19.79
N GLU A 27 -57.25 36.02 -18.80
CA GLU A 27 -56.28 35.25 -18.03
C GLU A 27 -55.69 34.22 -18.99
N GLU A 28 -54.39 34.33 -19.29
CA GLU A 28 -53.58 33.21 -19.76
C GLU A 28 -52.56 32.88 -18.66
N ASP A 29 -52.65 31.63 -18.17
CA ASP A 29 -51.67 31.00 -17.28
C ASP A 29 -50.29 31.02 -17.95
N GLY A 30 -49.48 31.98 -17.58
CA GLY A 30 -48.08 32.03 -17.95
C GLY A 30 -47.29 31.18 -16.98
N GLU A 31 -46.89 29.99 -17.44
CA GLU A 31 -45.84 29.18 -16.85
C GLU A 31 -44.60 30.07 -16.67
N VAL A 32 -44.29 30.39 -15.41
CA VAL A 32 -43.02 31.02 -15.03
C VAL A 32 -41.96 29.95 -15.19
N VAL A 33 -41.31 29.93 -16.33
CA VAL A 33 -40.03 29.21 -16.48
C VAL A 33 -39.04 30.00 -15.66
N GLU A 34 -38.74 29.50 -14.46
CA GLU A 34 -37.52 29.89 -13.73
C GLU A 34 -36.35 29.53 -14.63
N GLU A 35 -35.76 30.49 -15.31
CA GLU A 35 -34.41 30.37 -15.84
C GLU A 35 -33.51 30.14 -14.63
N GLU A 36 -33.11 28.87 -14.36
CA GLU A 36 -31.95 28.58 -13.55
C GLU A 36 -30.78 29.35 -14.17
N GLU A 37 -30.41 30.48 -13.55
CA GLU A 37 -29.13 31.13 -13.79
C GLU A 37 -28.08 30.06 -13.53
N ALA A 38 -27.49 29.51 -14.58
CA ALA A 38 -26.31 28.68 -14.47
C ALA A 38 -25.26 29.49 -13.70
N GLU A 39 -25.07 29.20 -12.44
CA GLU A 39 -23.96 29.76 -11.64
C GLU A 39 -22.69 29.53 -12.45
N VAL A 40 -22.13 30.60 -12.99
CA VAL A 40 -20.79 30.59 -13.58
C VAL A 40 -19.88 30.28 -12.43
N LEU A 41 -19.53 29.00 -12.27
CA LEU A 41 -18.67 28.53 -11.21
C LEU A 41 -17.33 29.26 -11.37
N SER A 42 -17.06 30.15 -10.42
CA SER A 42 -15.89 31.02 -10.38
C SER A 42 -14.62 30.17 -10.25
N ASP A 43 -13.56 30.52 -10.97
CA ASP A 43 -12.22 29.96 -10.79
C ASP A 43 -11.48 30.59 -9.60
N GLU A 44 -12.15 31.40 -8.79
CA GLU A 44 -11.58 32.11 -7.65
C GLU A 44 -11.03 31.14 -6.59
N LEU A 45 -9.79 31.40 -6.13
CA LEU A 45 -9.18 30.67 -5.04
C LEU A 45 -9.60 31.30 -3.71
N ARG A 46 -10.55 30.65 -3.03
CA ARG A 46 -10.99 31.04 -1.69
C ARG A 46 -10.18 30.29 -0.65
N GLU A 47 -9.89 30.95 0.47
CA GLU A 47 -9.22 30.34 1.62
C GLU A 47 -10.16 30.28 2.82
N GLU A 48 -10.14 29.15 3.54
CA GLU A 48 -10.74 28.97 4.84
C GLU A 48 -9.65 28.52 5.80
N ASP A 49 -9.40 29.26 6.86
CA ASP A 49 -8.37 28.97 7.86
C ASP A 49 -6.96 28.71 7.24
N SER A 50 -6.57 29.51 6.26
CA SER A 50 -5.33 29.39 5.47
C SER A 50 -5.25 28.19 4.54
N VAL A 51 -6.34 27.44 4.36
CA VAL A 51 -6.45 26.30 3.44
C VAL A 51 -7.27 26.71 2.22
N LEU A 52 -6.75 26.47 1.01
CA LEU A 52 -7.47 26.74 -0.24
C LEU A 52 -8.67 25.80 -0.38
N VAL A 53 -9.84 26.34 -0.70
CA VAL A 53 -11.03 25.55 -1.05
C VAL A 53 -11.02 25.28 -2.54
N LEU A 54 -10.85 24.01 -2.91
CA LEU A 54 -10.63 23.60 -4.28
C LEU A 54 -11.81 22.80 -4.83
N HIS A 55 -12.11 23.05 -6.09
CA HIS A 55 -13.12 22.36 -6.88
C HIS A 55 -12.67 22.24 -8.34
N GLU A 56 -13.42 21.54 -9.17
CA GLU A 56 -13.05 21.23 -10.55
C GLU A 56 -12.66 22.47 -11.39
N HIS A 57 -13.30 23.62 -11.16
CA HIS A 57 -13.08 24.83 -11.97
C HIS A 57 -11.88 25.68 -11.50
N ASN A 58 -11.41 25.56 -10.25
CA ASN A 58 -10.27 26.33 -9.74
C ASN A 58 -9.01 25.50 -9.50
N PHE A 59 -9.10 24.18 -9.67
CA PHE A 59 -8.00 23.27 -9.38
C PHE A 59 -6.76 23.53 -10.24
N ASP A 60 -6.92 23.71 -11.56
CA ASP A 60 -5.82 24.01 -12.47
C ASP A 60 -5.19 25.36 -12.19
N ARG A 61 -5.99 26.35 -11.81
CA ARG A 61 -5.51 27.65 -11.38
C ARG A 61 -4.65 27.51 -10.12
N ALA A 62 -5.11 26.76 -9.11
CA ALA A 62 -4.35 26.50 -7.91
C ALA A 62 -3.01 25.82 -8.20
N LEU A 63 -2.98 24.85 -9.11
CA LEU A 63 -1.74 24.18 -9.53
C LEU A 63 -0.78 25.13 -10.25
N SER A 64 -1.29 26.07 -11.07
CA SER A 64 -0.47 27.03 -11.80
C SER A 64 0.14 28.12 -10.91
N GLU A 65 -0.61 28.57 -9.89
CA GLU A 65 -0.18 29.62 -8.97
C GLU A 65 0.74 29.11 -7.85
N HIS A 66 0.67 27.81 -7.52
CA HIS A 66 1.39 27.26 -6.38
C HIS A 66 2.31 26.11 -6.77
N ARG A 67 3.63 26.37 -6.63
CA ARG A 67 4.67 25.40 -6.96
C ARG A 67 4.56 24.09 -6.16
N LEU A 68 4.14 24.17 -4.89
CA LEU A 68 3.95 23.03 -3.99
C LEU A 68 2.58 23.16 -3.33
N LEU A 69 1.66 22.29 -3.70
CA LEU A 69 0.29 22.29 -3.21
C LEU A 69 -0.05 20.90 -2.62
N LEU A 70 -0.20 20.83 -1.29
CA LEU A 70 -0.69 19.64 -0.60
C LEU A 70 -2.20 19.71 -0.52
N VAL A 71 -2.89 18.75 -1.12
CA VAL A 71 -4.36 18.70 -1.16
C VAL A 71 -4.89 17.56 -0.32
N GLU A 72 -5.79 17.88 0.61
CA GLU A 72 -6.62 16.93 1.34
C GLU A 72 -7.89 16.64 0.55
N PHE A 73 -8.09 15.39 0.15
CA PHE A 73 -9.37 14.89 -0.35
C PHE A 73 -10.16 14.31 0.82
N TYR A 74 -11.28 14.94 1.15
CA TYR A 74 -12.07 14.60 2.33
C TYR A 74 -13.54 14.33 2.00
N ALA A 75 -14.28 13.81 2.98
CA ALA A 75 -15.73 13.74 2.95
C ALA A 75 -16.30 14.43 4.22
N PRO A 76 -17.36 15.26 4.11
CA PRO A 76 -17.91 16.01 5.26
C PRO A 76 -18.36 15.14 6.43
N TRP A 77 -18.85 13.95 6.15
CA TRP A 77 -19.31 12.97 7.15
C TRP A 77 -18.18 12.09 7.74
N CYS A 78 -16.95 12.22 7.25
CA CYS A 78 -15.83 11.40 7.69
C CYS A 78 -15.27 11.90 9.03
N GLY A 79 -15.42 11.12 10.11
CA GLY A 79 -14.92 11.50 11.43
C GLY A 79 -13.39 11.66 11.51
N HIS A 80 -12.60 10.94 10.70
CA HIS A 80 -11.14 11.15 10.63
C HIS A 80 -10.80 12.48 9.98
N CYS A 81 -11.52 12.88 8.92
CA CYS A 81 -11.34 14.17 8.24
C CYS A 81 -11.70 15.33 9.19
N GLN A 82 -12.81 15.22 9.93
CA GLN A 82 -13.22 16.22 10.90
C GLN A 82 -12.16 16.43 12.01
N ARG A 83 -11.48 15.37 12.45
CA ARG A 83 -10.36 15.47 13.41
C ARG A 83 -9.11 16.06 12.78
N LEU A 84 -8.83 15.77 11.50
CA LEU A 84 -7.66 16.30 10.79
C LEU A 84 -7.81 17.80 10.45
N ALA A 85 -9.01 18.28 10.11
CA ALA A 85 -9.25 19.64 9.63
C ALA A 85 -8.60 20.73 10.50
N PRO A 86 -8.74 20.78 11.85
CA PRO A 86 -8.08 21.80 12.66
C PRO A 86 -6.55 21.64 12.68
N THR A 87 -6.03 20.44 12.53
CA THR A 87 -4.59 20.15 12.44
C THR A 87 -4.03 20.63 11.09
N PHE A 88 -4.75 20.36 10.02
CA PHE A 88 -4.41 20.75 8.65
C PHE A 88 -4.40 22.28 8.51
N ALA A 89 -5.41 22.97 9.07
CA ALA A 89 -5.48 24.43 9.11
C ALA A 89 -4.31 25.07 9.90
N ARG A 90 -3.95 24.50 11.05
CA ARG A 90 -2.78 24.97 11.82
C ARG A 90 -1.47 24.78 11.04
N ALA A 91 -1.28 23.63 10.39
CA ALA A 91 -0.12 23.39 9.55
C ALA A 91 -0.04 24.38 8.38
N ALA A 92 -1.19 24.67 7.74
CA ALA A 92 -1.28 25.67 6.68
C ALA A 92 -0.87 27.07 7.17
N THR A 93 -1.32 27.47 8.35
CA THR A 93 -0.97 28.75 8.97
C THR A 93 0.52 28.84 9.29
N VAL A 94 1.14 27.80 9.82
CA VAL A 94 2.58 27.74 10.10
C VAL A 94 3.39 27.91 8.81
N LEU A 95 3.09 27.14 7.80
CA LEU A 95 3.78 27.19 6.51
C LEU A 95 3.63 28.54 5.80
N ARG A 96 2.47 29.17 5.92
CA ARG A 96 2.24 30.52 5.38
C ARG A 96 3.06 31.59 6.11
N ASN A 97 3.14 31.54 7.44
CA ASN A 97 3.89 32.51 8.24
C ASN A 97 5.40 32.44 8.02
N GLU A 98 5.92 31.29 7.65
CA GLU A 98 7.34 31.08 7.31
C GLU A 98 7.71 31.52 5.89
N SER A 99 6.80 32.17 5.17
CA SER A 99 6.99 32.56 3.77
C SER A 99 7.38 31.37 2.86
N SER A 100 6.91 30.20 3.20
CA SER A 100 7.14 28.97 2.45
C SER A 100 6.46 29.02 1.07
N PRO A 101 7.05 28.44 0.01
CA PRO A 101 6.41 28.30 -1.29
C PRO A 101 5.27 27.26 -1.28
N VAL A 102 4.99 26.67 -0.12
CA VAL A 102 3.99 25.64 0.10
C VAL A 102 2.62 26.25 0.33
N ARG A 103 1.60 25.63 -0.25
CA ARG A 103 0.19 25.89 0.10
C ARG A 103 -0.52 24.57 0.40
N LEU A 104 -1.52 24.67 1.25
CA LEU A 104 -2.42 23.58 1.55
C LEU A 104 -3.79 23.87 0.96
N GLY A 105 -4.42 22.85 0.40
CA GLY A 105 -5.78 22.93 -0.16
C GLY A 105 -6.62 21.74 0.27
N LYS A 106 -7.93 21.87 0.16
CA LYS A 106 -8.89 20.80 0.46
C LYS A 106 -9.92 20.68 -0.66
N VAL A 107 -10.32 19.44 -0.96
CA VAL A 107 -11.35 19.07 -1.94
C VAL A 107 -12.39 18.22 -1.24
N ASP A 108 -13.64 18.61 -1.27
CA ASP A 108 -14.73 17.70 -0.92
C ASP A 108 -14.90 16.67 -2.04
N ALA A 109 -14.33 15.48 -1.83
CA ALA A 109 -14.33 14.42 -2.83
C ALA A 109 -15.72 13.83 -3.09
N THR A 110 -16.71 14.13 -2.23
CA THR A 110 -18.09 13.69 -2.43
C THR A 110 -18.86 14.65 -3.37
N ALA A 111 -18.52 15.93 -3.35
CA ALA A 111 -19.07 16.94 -4.23
C ALA A 111 -18.27 17.05 -5.56
N GLN A 112 -16.98 16.73 -5.56
CA GLN A 112 -16.06 16.85 -6.70
C GLN A 112 -15.64 15.45 -7.20
N ALA A 113 -16.62 14.69 -7.66
CA ALA A 113 -16.44 13.28 -8.05
C ALA A 113 -15.46 13.10 -9.23
N ALA A 114 -15.37 14.05 -10.16
CA ALA A 114 -14.42 13.98 -11.27
C ALA A 114 -12.98 14.04 -10.77
N LEU A 115 -12.65 14.96 -9.85
CA LEU A 115 -11.32 15.02 -9.21
C LEU A 115 -11.03 13.78 -8.39
N ALA A 116 -12.00 13.29 -7.62
CA ALA A 116 -11.82 12.07 -6.81
C ALA A 116 -11.49 10.85 -7.69
N ASN A 117 -12.19 10.69 -8.82
CA ASN A 117 -11.95 9.60 -9.77
C ASN A 117 -10.60 9.75 -10.49
N GLU A 118 -10.27 10.96 -10.97
CA GLU A 118 -9.01 11.26 -11.64
C GLU A 118 -7.80 10.90 -10.78
N PHE A 119 -7.84 11.25 -9.49
CA PHE A 119 -6.74 10.98 -8.57
C PHE A 119 -6.87 9.65 -7.81
N GLY A 120 -7.83 8.80 -8.15
CA GLY A 120 -7.98 7.47 -7.57
C GLY A 120 -8.22 7.49 -6.06
N ILE A 121 -9.09 8.39 -5.59
CA ILE A 121 -9.39 8.54 -4.16
C ILE A 121 -10.37 7.43 -3.74
N THR A 122 -9.89 6.49 -2.93
CA THR A 122 -10.66 5.33 -2.46
C THR A 122 -10.93 5.34 -0.96
N SER A 123 -10.31 6.27 -0.21
CA SER A 123 -10.46 6.41 1.25
C SER A 123 -10.29 7.85 1.70
N TYR A 124 -10.83 8.19 2.88
CA TYR A 124 -10.78 9.54 3.44
C TYR A 124 -10.20 9.54 4.87
N PRO A 125 -9.35 10.55 5.20
CA PRO A 125 -8.75 11.53 4.30
C PRO A 125 -7.64 10.93 3.45
N THR A 126 -7.47 11.41 2.21
CA THR A 126 -6.31 11.13 1.37
C THR A 126 -5.60 12.44 1.06
N LEU A 127 -4.29 12.52 1.34
CA LEU A 127 -3.48 13.70 1.08
C LEU A 127 -2.53 13.43 -0.10
N LYS A 128 -2.50 14.36 -1.06
CA LYS A 128 -1.62 14.29 -2.23
C LYS A 128 -0.90 15.61 -2.47
N LEU A 129 0.41 15.54 -2.73
CA LEU A 129 1.25 16.69 -3.07
C LEU A 129 1.36 16.84 -4.57
N PHE A 130 0.97 17.99 -5.07
CA PHE A 130 1.18 18.43 -6.45
C PHE A 130 2.40 19.35 -6.52
N ARG A 131 3.26 19.13 -7.51
CA ARG A 131 4.53 19.85 -7.67
C ARG A 131 4.63 20.49 -9.05
N ASN A 132 5.07 21.76 -9.11
CA ASN A 132 5.35 22.50 -10.34
C ASN A 132 4.20 22.46 -11.37
N GLY A 133 2.95 22.49 -10.91
CA GLY A 133 1.78 22.40 -11.79
C GLY A 133 1.50 21.02 -12.38
N ASN A 134 2.30 20.00 -12.03
CA ASN A 134 2.10 18.65 -12.57
C ASN A 134 0.86 18.01 -11.93
N ARG A 135 -0.16 17.79 -12.75
CA ARG A 135 -1.43 17.19 -12.39
C ARG A 135 -1.42 15.65 -12.45
N THR A 136 -0.56 15.08 -13.32
CA THR A 136 -0.63 13.65 -13.66
C THR A 136 0.02 12.72 -12.64
N HIS A 137 1.00 13.21 -11.86
CA HIS A 137 1.76 12.38 -10.93
C HIS A 137 1.86 13.03 -9.53
N PRO A 138 0.74 13.19 -8.81
CA PRO A 138 0.78 13.68 -7.44
C PRO A 138 1.41 12.65 -6.51
N LEU A 139 2.27 13.12 -5.60
CA LEU A 139 2.91 12.29 -4.59
C LEU A 139 1.97 12.06 -3.41
N ALA A 140 1.77 10.82 -3.00
CA ALA A 140 1.01 10.51 -1.79
C ALA A 140 1.75 11.01 -0.53
N TYR A 141 1.00 11.59 0.39
CA TYR A 141 1.52 11.97 1.69
C TYR A 141 1.74 10.73 2.57
N THR A 142 2.94 10.61 3.13
CA THR A 142 3.36 9.48 3.96
C THR A 142 3.80 9.88 5.36
N GLY A 143 3.61 11.16 5.73
CA GLY A 143 3.99 11.68 7.04
C GLY A 143 2.94 11.43 8.12
N ARG A 144 3.28 11.82 9.36
CA ARG A 144 2.34 11.79 10.48
C ARG A 144 1.23 12.83 10.28
N MET A 145 0.00 12.48 10.64
CA MET A 145 -1.19 13.33 10.52
C MET A 145 -1.32 14.32 11.70
N ASP A 146 -0.22 14.94 12.11
CA ASP A 146 -0.15 16.02 13.08
C ASP A 146 0.51 17.27 12.47
N VAL A 147 0.45 18.39 13.18
CA VAL A 147 0.97 19.69 12.67
C VAL A 147 2.46 19.59 12.33
N GLU A 148 3.25 19.05 13.25
CA GLU A 148 4.71 18.93 13.07
C GLU A 148 5.04 18.00 11.90
N GLY A 149 4.36 16.87 11.78
CA GLY A 149 4.52 15.93 10.70
C GLY A 149 4.24 16.55 9.34
N ILE A 150 3.12 17.26 9.18
CA ILE A 150 2.74 17.93 7.93
C ILE A 150 3.73 19.04 7.59
N VAL A 151 4.05 19.91 8.55
CA VAL A 151 4.98 21.03 8.34
C VAL A 151 6.37 20.52 7.95
N HIS A 152 6.92 19.59 8.74
CA HIS A 152 8.26 19.04 8.48
C HIS A 152 8.33 18.29 7.14
N TRP A 153 7.31 17.50 6.81
CA TRP A 153 7.22 16.78 5.54
C TRP A 153 7.22 17.72 4.34
N MET A 154 6.47 18.85 4.44
CA MET A 154 6.40 19.86 3.39
C MET A 154 7.65 20.72 3.31
N GLN A 155 8.25 21.13 4.44
CA GLN A 155 9.49 21.92 4.47
C GLN A 155 10.65 21.18 3.82
N ARG A 156 10.81 19.88 4.09
CA ARG A 156 11.84 19.06 3.43
C ARG A 156 11.69 19.07 1.91
N ARG A 157 10.48 19.09 1.40
CA ARG A 157 10.18 19.11 -0.05
C ARG A 157 10.23 20.51 -0.67
N ALA A 158 10.16 21.54 0.14
CA ALA A 158 10.32 22.93 -0.27
C ALA A 158 11.78 23.37 -0.35
N SER A 159 12.68 22.68 0.35
CA SER A 159 14.12 22.91 0.32
C SER A 159 14.73 22.48 -1.02
N PRO A 160 15.90 23.04 -1.43
CA PRO A 160 16.64 22.54 -2.57
C PRO A 160 16.86 21.03 -2.46
N SER A 161 16.64 20.29 -3.54
CA SER A 161 16.72 18.83 -3.53
C SER A 161 18.16 18.32 -3.30
N ALA A 162 19.20 19.15 -3.60
CA ALA A 162 20.59 18.83 -3.33
C ALA A 162 21.39 20.08 -2.93
N THR A 163 22.36 19.89 -2.03
CA THR A 163 23.29 20.93 -1.58
C THR A 163 24.48 21.03 -2.53
N LEU A 164 24.80 22.23 -3.03
CA LEU A 164 25.99 22.46 -3.86
C LEU A 164 27.26 22.38 -3.00
N LEU A 165 28.15 21.46 -3.34
CA LEU A 165 29.46 21.27 -2.73
C LEU A 165 30.53 21.97 -3.57
N GLN A 166 31.12 23.02 -3.01
CA GLN A 166 32.01 23.89 -3.76
C GLN A 166 33.49 23.49 -3.71
N ASP A 167 33.91 22.90 -2.59
CA ASP A 167 35.30 22.53 -2.32
C ASP A 167 35.41 21.21 -1.51
N ALA A 168 36.65 20.74 -1.35
CA ALA A 168 36.92 19.48 -0.65
C ALA A 168 36.52 19.51 0.83
N ALA A 169 36.57 20.64 1.51
CA ALA A 169 36.20 20.76 2.92
C ALA A 169 34.69 20.64 3.12
N THR A 170 33.92 21.36 2.29
CA THR A 170 32.45 21.27 2.29
C THR A 170 31.96 19.90 1.89
N ALA A 171 32.60 19.25 0.91
CA ALA A 171 32.28 17.89 0.50
C ALA A 171 32.56 16.88 1.61
N ALA A 172 33.73 16.96 2.26
CA ALA A 172 34.09 16.07 3.39
C ALA A 172 33.14 16.25 4.59
N ALA A 173 32.79 17.50 4.93
CA ALA A 173 31.83 17.80 5.98
C ALA A 173 30.44 17.23 5.65
N PHE A 174 29.98 17.37 4.41
CA PHE A 174 28.70 16.82 3.96
C PHE A 174 28.68 15.29 4.04
N VAL A 175 29.72 14.62 3.52
CA VAL A 175 29.83 13.15 3.55
C VAL A 175 29.85 12.62 4.98
N SER A 176 30.40 13.38 5.93
CA SER A 176 30.48 12.99 7.35
C SER A 176 29.24 13.36 8.15
N SER A 177 28.30 14.15 7.59
CA SER A 177 27.17 14.75 8.33
C SER A 177 26.15 13.75 8.83
N GLN A 178 25.92 12.67 8.08
CA GLN A 178 24.93 11.63 8.37
C GLN A 178 25.54 10.23 8.14
N ASP A 179 24.82 9.20 8.55
CA ASP A 179 25.27 7.81 8.35
C ASP A 179 25.10 7.36 6.90
N LEU A 180 24.21 8.04 6.17
CA LEU A 180 23.92 7.80 4.77
C LEU A 180 23.74 9.13 4.05
N VAL A 181 24.52 9.38 2.99
CA VAL A 181 24.37 10.55 2.12
C VAL A 181 24.64 10.19 0.67
N VAL A 182 24.04 10.93 -0.26
CA VAL A 182 24.22 10.75 -1.71
C VAL A 182 24.88 11.98 -2.28
N VAL A 183 25.91 11.82 -3.10
CA VAL A 183 26.56 12.93 -3.82
C VAL A 183 26.60 12.63 -5.31
N GLY A 184 25.99 13.51 -6.10
CA GLY A 184 26.11 13.51 -7.55
C GLY A 184 27.31 14.33 -8.02
N PHE A 185 28.21 13.73 -8.75
CA PHE A 185 29.34 14.39 -9.40
C PHE A 185 29.02 14.54 -10.89
N PHE A 186 28.75 15.77 -11.34
CA PHE A 186 28.39 16.07 -12.73
C PHE A 186 29.25 17.20 -13.28
N LYS A 187 29.79 17.03 -14.48
CA LYS A 187 30.56 18.06 -15.17
C LYS A 187 29.69 19.24 -15.59
N ASP A 188 28.41 18.95 -15.87
CA ASP A 188 27.37 19.92 -16.17
C ASP A 188 26.16 19.74 -15.23
N LEU A 189 25.87 20.74 -14.39
CA LEU A 189 24.75 20.71 -13.46
C LEU A 189 23.39 21.04 -14.10
N GLU A 190 23.40 21.55 -15.33
CA GLU A 190 22.20 21.80 -16.13
C GLU A 190 21.91 20.64 -17.11
N GLY A 191 22.84 19.68 -17.21
CA GLY A 191 22.74 18.53 -18.09
C GLY A 191 21.65 17.54 -17.65
N GLU A 192 21.22 16.70 -18.58
CA GLU A 192 20.12 15.73 -18.40
C GLU A 192 20.34 14.80 -17.18
N ALA A 193 21.55 14.27 -17.01
CA ALA A 193 21.87 13.38 -15.88
C ALA A 193 21.73 14.09 -14.52
N ALA A 194 22.14 15.37 -14.43
CA ALA A 194 21.96 16.16 -13.22
C ALA A 194 20.49 16.46 -12.94
N GLN A 195 19.67 16.69 -13.97
CA GLN A 195 18.23 16.91 -13.81
C GLN A 195 17.53 15.65 -13.26
N VAL A 196 17.85 14.48 -13.82
CA VAL A 196 17.35 13.19 -13.29
C VAL A 196 17.78 12.98 -11.83
N PHE A 197 19.04 13.32 -11.50
CA PHE A 197 19.51 13.25 -10.11
C PHE A 197 18.71 14.17 -9.17
N TYR A 198 18.41 15.42 -9.58
CA TYR A 198 17.59 16.33 -8.79
C TYR A 198 16.15 15.85 -8.63
N GLU A 199 15.61 15.19 -9.64
CA GLU A 199 14.28 14.55 -9.55
C GLU A 199 14.28 13.47 -8.46
N VAL A 200 15.22 12.53 -8.52
CA VAL A 200 15.37 11.46 -7.51
C VAL A 200 15.62 12.04 -6.12
N ALA A 201 16.47 13.05 -5.99
CA ALA A 201 16.73 13.74 -4.73
C ALA A 201 15.46 14.39 -4.14
N SER A 202 14.56 14.88 -4.98
CA SER A 202 13.28 15.45 -4.56
C SER A 202 12.27 14.41 -4.08
N GLU A 203 12.47 13.15 -4.43
CA GLU A 203 11.64 12.00 -3.99
C GLU A 203 12.18 11.35 -2.72
N LEU A 204 13.51 11.18 -2.63
CA LEU A 204 14.19 10.51 -1.51
C LEU A 204 14.60 11.53 -0.43
N VAL A 205 13.64 12.27 0.09
CA VAL A 205 13.88 13.40 1.03
C VAL A 205 14.43 12.98 2.40
N ASP A 206 14.42 11.71 2.73
CA ASP A 206 14.93 11.19 4.01
C ASP A 206 16.45 11.00 3.99
N VAL A 207 17.06 11.07 2.81
CA VAL A 207 18.50 10.99 2.60
C VAL A 207 19.03 12.36 2.15
N PRO A 208 20.10 12.91 2.74
CA PRO A 208 20.73 14.12 2.26
C PRO A 208 21.39 13.92 0.88
N PHE A 209 21.11 14.83 -0.05
CA PHE A 209 21.72 14.86 -1.37
C PHE A 209 22.65 16.06 -1.51
N GLY A 210 23.85 15.81 -2.00
CA GLY A 210 24.82 16.82 -2.41
C GLY A 210 25.12 16.75 -3.90
N VAL A 211 25.59 17.86 -4.48
CA VAL A 211 26.00 17.89 -5.88
C VAL A 211 27.31 18.64 -6.03
N ALA A 212 28.22 18.14 -6.87
CA ALA A 212 29.54 18.66 -7.09
C ALA A 212 29.88 18.72 -8.60
N LYS A 213 30.51 19.82 -9.05
CA LYS A 213 30.99 19.93 -10.44
C LYS A 213 32.48 20.25 -10.55
N ALA A 214 33.14 20.64 -9.45
CA ALA A 214 34.55 21.04 -9.49
C ALA A 214 35.46 19.85 -9.82
N ALA A 215 36.35 20.00 -10.78
CA ALA A 215 37.29 18.97 -11.22
C ALA A 215 38.16 18.43 -10.07
N GLU A 216 38.49 19.28 -9.11
CA GLU A 216 39.23 18.94 -7.89
C GLU A 216 38.50 17.94 -7.03
N LEU A 217 37.13 18.02 -6.97
CA LEU A 217 36.30 17.07 -6.23
C LEU A 217 36.26 15.72 -6.94
N PHE A 218 36.14 15.68 -8.27
CA PHE A 218 36.24 14.43 -9.03
C PHE A 218 37.59 13.74 -8.73
N GLN A 219 38.70 14.50 -8.75
CA GLN A 219 40.03 13.96 -8.46
C GLN A 219 40.12 13.48 -7.00
N ALA A 220 39.61 14.25 -6.03
CA ALA A 220 39.67 13.91 -4.60
C ALA A 220 38.91 12.60 -4.29
N TYR A 221 37.84 12.33 -5.04
CA TYR A 221 37.05 11.10 -4.89
C TYR A 221 37.41 10.01 -5.92
N GLY A 222 38.47 10.21 -6.73
CA GLY A 222 38.97 9.22 -7.69
C GLY A 222 38.02 8.98 -8.88
N LEU A 223 37.25 9.99 -9.27
CA LEU A 223 36.27 9.91 -10.34
C LEU A 223 36.81 10.57 -11.62
N SER A 224 36.46 10.01 -12.79
CA SER A 224 36.82 10.54 -14.10
C SER A 224 35.62 10.90 -14.97
N ALA A 225 34.45 10.38 -14.63
CA ALA A 225 33.18 10.56 -15.34
C ALA A 225 32.08 10.96 -14.36
N ASP A 226 30.95 11.41 -14.90
CA ASP A 226 29.77 11.71 -14.13
C ASP A 226 29.32 10.46 -13.37
N THR A 227 29.10 10.60 -12.06
CA THR A 227 28.89 9.46 -11.16
C THR A 227 28.02 9.90 -9.98
N VAL A 228 27.07 9.08 -9.60
CA VAL A 228 26.35 9.20 -8.32
C VAL A 228 27.04 8.29 -7.30
N CYS A 229 27.44 8.86 -6.17
CA CYS A 229 28.09 8.13 -5.08
C CYS A 229 27.19 8.09 -3.85
N LEU A 230 26.96 6.90 -3.34
CA LEU A 230 26.31 6.67 -2.06
C LEU A 230 27.39 6.46 -1.00
N PHE A 231 27.45 7.31 0.01
CA PHE A 231 28.35 7.19 1.15
C PHE A 231 27.58 6.69 2.37
N LYS A 232 28.15 5.73 3.07
CA LYS A 232 27.55 5.13 4.28
C LYS A 232 28.64 4.86 5.33
N LYS A 233 28.26 4.91 6.61
CA LYS A 233 29.17 4.61 7.73
C LYS A 233 29.20 3.12 8.10
N PHE A 234 28.60 2.28 7.28
CA PHE A 234 28.50 0.83 7.47
C PHE A 234 28.87 0.09 6.18
N ASP A 235 29.03 -1.22 6.29
CA ASP A 235 29.36 -2.14 5.20
C ASP A 235 30.57 -1.71 4.38
N GLU A 236 30.41 -1.54 3.05
CA GLU A 236 31.47 -1.13 2.12
C GLU A 236 31.82 0.36 2.18
N GLY A 237 31.09 1.16 2.92
CA GLY A 237 31.33 2.60 3.14
C GLY A 237 30.99 3.49 1.94
N ARG A 238 31.16 3.01 0.72
CA ARG A 238 30.86 3.76 -0.52
C ARG A 238 30.42 2.82 -1.63
N THR A 239 29.43 3.26 -2.40
CA THR A 239 29.01 2.62 -3.65
C THR A 239 28.88 3.65 -4.75
N ASP A 240 29.47 3.39 -5.90
CA ASP A 240 29.47 4.28 -7.05
C ASP A 240 28.55 3.77 -8.14
N PHE A 241 27.76 4.68 -8.71
CA PHE A 241 26.87 4.45 -9.85
C PHE A 241 27.31 5.39 -10.99
N PRO A 242 28.21 4.94 -11.88
CA PRO A 242 28.63 5.74 -13.03
C PRO A 242 27.48 5.99 -13.98
N VAL A 243 27.40 7.21 -14.51
CA VAL A 243 26.43 7.54 -15.57
C VAL A 243 26.88 6.91 -16.87
N ASP A 244 26.00 6.12 -17.48
CA ASP A 244 26.27 5.50 -18.79
C ASP A 244 26.30 6.61 -19.87
N PRO A 245 27.41 6.78 -20.62
CA PRO A 245 27.51 7.83 -21.63
C PRO A 245 26.51 7.71 -22.78
N ALA A 246 26.01 6.51 -23.05
CA ALA A 246 25.09 6.21 -24.15
C ALA A 246 23.61 6.25 -23.72
N ARG A 247 23.32 5.85 -22.48
CA ARG A 247 21.94 5.72 -21.96
C ARG A 247 21.56 6.83 -20.97
N GLY A 248 22.55 7.57 -20.47
CA GLY A 248 22.33 8.56 -19.43
C GLY A 248 22.03 7.93 -18.07
N LEU A 249 21.29 8.66 -17.26
CA LEU A 249 20.82 8.25 -15.93
C LEU A 249 19.31 8.03 -16.00
N ASP A 250 18.83 6.90 -15.49
CA ASP A 250 17.40 6.59 -15.39
C ASP A 250 16.92 6.79 -13.93
N ALA A 251 15.84 7.55 -13.73
CA ALA A 251 15.34 7.91 -12.41
C ALA A 251 14.84 6.71 -11.61
N ALA A 252 14.12 5.79 -12.26
CA ALA A 252 13.57 4.61 -11.60
C ALA A 252 14.68 3.65 -11.18
N GLU A 253 15.66 3.43 -12.07
CA GLU A 253 16.82 2.59 -11.78
C GLU A 253 17.70 3.20 -10.68
N LEU A 254 17.99 4.51 -10.73
CA LEU A 254 18.76 5.18 -9.68
C LEU A 254 18.03 5.10 -8.33
N THR A 255 16.73 5.35 -8.30
CA THR A 255 15.92 5.23 -7.09
C THR A 255 15.98 3.81 -6.51
N ARG A 256 15.86 2.79 -7.37
CA ARG A 256 15.97 1.39 -6.98
C ARG A 256 17.35 1.07 -6.40
N LEU A 257 18.42 1.47 -7.09
CA LEU A 257 19.81 1.24 -6.66
C LEU A 257 20.10 1.92 -5.32
N LEU A 258 19.70 3.19 -5.17
CA LEU A 258 19.88 3.91 -3.92
C LEU A 258 19.14 3.24 -2.77
N ARG A 259 17.89 2.85 -2.94
CA ARG A 259 17.11 2.14 -1.89
C ARG A 259 17.76 0.83 -1.48
N VAL A 260 18.18 0.02 -2.46
CA VAL A 260 18.81 -1.29 -2.20
C VAL A 260 20.14 -1.14 -1.46
N HIS A 261 20.96 -0.18 -1.88
CA HIS A 261 22.29 0.02 -1.31
C HIS A 261 22.28 0.88 -0.03
N SER A 262 21.18 1.54 0.29
CA SER A 262 20.97 2.23 1.57
C SER A 262 20.73 1.28 2.74
N LEU A 263 20.26 0.06 2.46
CA LEU A 263 20.06 -0.95 3.49
C LEU A 263 21.40 -1.52 3.97
N GLU A 264 21.48 -1.89 5.23
CA GLU A 264 22.58 -2.71 5.71
C GLU A 264 22.62 -4.05 4.99
N LEU A 265 23.82 -4.60 4.80
CA LEU A 265 24.01 -5.89 4.14
C LEU A 265 23.33 -7.04 4.89
N VAL A 266 23.31 -6.92 6.21
CA VAL A 266 22.60 -7.83 7.10
C VAL A 266 21.86 -6.98 8.13
N MET A 267 20.55 -6.98 8.05
CA MET A 267 19.69 -6.25 8.96
C MET A 267 19.32 -7.10 10.18
N GLU A 268 19.07 -6.48 11.29
CA GLU A 268 18.50 -7.14 12.46
C GLU A 268 16.99 -6.91 12.49
N PHE A 269 16.21 -7.94 12.77
CA PHE A 269 14.76 -7.81 12.90
C PHE A 269 14.40 -7.29 14.30
N THR A 270 14.03 -6.02 14.38
CA THR A 270 13.58 -5.32 15.59
C THR A 270 12.29 -4.54 15.30
N ASN A 271 11.70 -3.97 16.33
CA ASN A 271 10.54 -3.10 16.14
C ASN A 271 10.87 -1.87 15.27
N GLU A 272 12.09 -1.34 15.39
CA GLU A 272 12.53 -0.16 14.65
C GLU A 272 12.83 -0.46 13.18
N THR A 273 13.35 -1.65 12.87
CA THR A 273 13.78 -2.03 11.51
C THR A 273 12.72 -2.79 10.72
N SER A 274 11.66 -3.26 11.36
CA SER A 274 10.62 -4.09 10.72
C SER A 274 9.99 -3.40 9.53
N ASP A 275 9.60 -2.13 9.66
CA ASP A 275 8.99 -1.35 8.57
C ASP A 275 9.97 -1.19 7.39
N GLU A 276 11.24 -0.95 7.65
CA GLU A 276 12.27 -0.83 6.63
C GLU A 276 12.48 -2.15 5.88
N ILE A 277 12.55 -3.27 6.61
CA ILE A 277 12.70 -4.62 6.04
C ILE A 277 11.54 -4.95 5.09
N PHE A 278 10.29 -4.70 5.50
CA PHE A 278 9.12 -5.02 4.69
C PHE A 278 8.88 -4.03 3.53
N SER A 279 9.22 -2.75 3.72
CA SER A 279 9.09 -1.72 2.69
C SER A 279 10.19 -1.75 1.62
N ALA A 280 11.28 -2.48 1.85
CA ALA A 280 12.43 -2.59 0.94
C ALA A 280 12.06 -3.17 -0.44
N LYS A 281 10.94 -3.91 -0.56
CA LYS A 281 10.46 -4.58 -1.79
C LYS A 281 11.50 -5.51 -2.42
N ILE A 282 12.38 -6.10 -1.59
CA ILE A 282 13.31 -7.12 -2.05
C ILE A 282 12.57 -8.46 -2.12
N PRO A 283 12.64 -9.20 -3.25
CA PRO A 283 11.76 -10.33 -3.52
C PRO A 283 11.97 -11.55 -2.63
N HIS A 284 13.17 -11.69 -2.05
CA HIS A 284 13.50 -12.81 -1.16
C HIS A 284 14.14 -12.32 0.12
N HIS A 285 13.82 -12.96 1.23
CA HIS A 285 14.47 -12.71 2.52
C HIS A 285 15.15 -13.99 3.01
N MET A 286 16.44 -13.92 3.29
CA MET A 286 17.20 -14.98 3.95
C MET A 286 17.32 -14.66 5.44
N LEU A 287 16.75 -15.53 6.28
CA LEU A 287 16.62 -15.29 7.71
C LEU A 287 17.55 -16.25 8.48
N LEU A 288 18.33 -15.69 9.39
CA LEU A 288 19.11 -16.44 10.37
C LEU A 288 18.46 -16.27 11.74
N PHE A 289 17.81 -17.31 12.22
CA PHE A 289 17.27 -17.39 13.57
C PHE A 289 18.37 -17.82 14.53
N LEU A 290 18.62 -17.04 15.57
CA LEU A 290 19.63 -17.33 16.57
C LEU A 290 19.26 -16.77 17.95
N ASN A 291 19.88 -17.32 18.99
CA ASN A 291 19.84 -16.76 20.32
C ASN A 291 21.06 -15.85 20.53
N LYS A 292 20.83 -14.55 20.61
CA LYS A 292 21.88 -13.53 20.77
C LYS A 292 22.64 -13.63 22.12
N SER A 293 22.07 -14.31 23.09
CA SER A 293 22.78 -14.60 24.36
C SER A 293 23.84 -15.71 24.23
N SER A 294 23.83 -16.47 23.11
CA SER A 294 24.79 -17.52 22.82
C SER A 294 25.94 -17.01 21.95
N SER A 295 27.13 -16.89 22.50
CA SER A 295 28.32 -16.48 21.74
C SER A 295 28.67 -17.44 20.59
N ALA A 296 28.39 -18.73 20.76
CA ALA A 296 28.56 -19.72 19.70
C ALA A 296 27.61 -19.48 18.51
N GLN A 297 26.37 -19.13 18.79
CA GLN A 297 25.39 -18.82 17.72
C GLN A 297 25.68 -17.46 17.07
N LEU A 298 26.12 -16.46 17.84
CA LEU A 298 26.55 -15.16 17.29
C LEU A 298 27.69 -15.30 16.28
N ALA A 299 28.63 -16.24 16.50
CA ALA A 299 29.73 -16.48 15.57
C ALA A 299 29.28 -16.93 14.18
N LEU A 300 28.08 -17.51 14.05
CA LEU A 300 27.52 -17.97 12.78
C LEU A 300 27.17 -16.81 11.84
N GLN A 301 26.97 -15.59 12.37
CA GLN A 301 26.71 -14.40 11.57
C GLN A 301 27.87 -14.08 10.60
N ALA A 302 29.10 -14.52 10.89
CA ALA A 302 30.24 -14.25 10.01
C ALA A 302 30.05 -14.87 8.62
N GLY A 303 29.68 -16.15 8.55
CA GLY A 303 29.38 -16.83 7.29
C GLY A 303 28.13 -16.28 6.59
N PHE A 304 27.11 -15.95 7.38
CA PHE A 304 25.87 -15.34 6.90
C PHE A 304 26.14 -13.98 6.22
N ARG A 305 26.90 -13.10 6.88
CA ARG A 305 27.30 -11.80 6.34
C ARG A 305 28.20 -11.92 5.10
N ALA A 306 29.13 -12.88 5.10
CA ALA A 306 30.01 -13.12 3.96
C ALA A 306 29.25 -13.58 2.71
N ALA A 307 28.11 -14.27 2.87
CA ALA A 307 27.26 -14.68 1.77
C ALA A 307 26.46 -13.51 1.17
N ALA A 308 26.06 -12.54 1.99
CA ALA A 308 25.04 -11.54 1.68
C ALA A 308 25.40 -10.63 0.48
N GLY A 309 26.68 -10.24 0.34
CA GLY A 309 27.11 -9.31 -0.72
C GLY A 309 26.84 -9.81 -2.14
N ALA A 310 26.81 -11.12 -2.35
CA ALA A 310 26.56 -11.72 -3.65
C ALA A 310 25.11 -11.57 -4.14
N PHE A 311 24.17 -11.29 -3.24
CA PHE A 311 22.74 -11.26 -3.54
C PHE A 311 22.09 -9.90 -3.24
N ARG A 312 22.90 -8.84 -3.16
CA ARG A 312 22.38 -7.49 -2.86
C ARG A 312 21.30 -7.09 -3.88
N GLY A 313 20.12 -6.73 -3.37
CA GLY A 313 18.95 -6.35 -4.18
C GLY A 313 18.08 -7.51 -4.65
N GLU A 314 18.55 -8.75 -4.55
CA GLU A 314 17.78 -9.95 -4.88
C GLU A 314 17.34 -10.69 -3.61
N VAL A 315 18.20 -10.74 -2.59
CA VAL A 315 17.93 -11.36 -1.30
C VAL A 315 18.33 -10.41 -0.18
N LEU A 316 17.40 -10.09 0.71
CA LEU A 316 17.65 -9.36 1.95
C LEU A 316 18.06 -10.35 3.05
N PHE A 317 19.19 -10.08 3.70
CA PHE A 317 19.67 -10.90 4.80
C PHE A 317 19.23 -10.31 6.13
N VAL A 318 18.55 -11.11 6.95
CA VAL A 318 17.96 -10.65 8.21
C VAL A 318 18.31 -11.61 9.34
N VAL A 319 18.81 -11.06 10.43
CA VAL A 319 19.06 -11.80 11.68
C VAL A 319 17.86 -11.63 12.60
N VAL A 320 17.35 -12.73 13.13
CA VAL A 320 16.18 -12.78 14.02
C VAL A 320 16.59 -13.34 15.36
N ASP A 321 16.52 -12.54 16.43
CA ASP A 321 16.76 -13.02 17.79
C ASP A 321 15.53 -13.75 18.32
N VAL A 322 15.67 -15.07 18.56
CA VAL A 322 14.55 -15.91 19.02
C VAL A 322 14.16 -15.67 20.49
N THR A 323 14.90 -14.85 21.22
CA THR A 323 14.65 -14.52 22.63
C THR A 323 14.12 -13.11 22.85
N GLY A 324 14.08 -12.29 21.77
CA GLY A 324 13.63 -10.91 21.78
C GLY A 324 12.35 -10.72 20.94
N PHE A 325 12.23 -9.55 20.32
CA PHE A 325 11.15 -9.18 19.41
C PHE A 325 10.92 -10.20 18.28
N GLY A 326 12.00 -10.85 17.83
CA GLY A 326 11.94 -11.89 16.80
C GLY A 326 11.20 -13.17 17.21
N ALA A 327 10.90 -13.38 18.49
CA ALA A 327 10.12 -14.54 18.93
C ALA A 327 8.70 -14.56 18.34
N ASP A 328 8.12 -13.40 18.08
CA ASP A 328 6.76 -13.26 17.56
C ASP A 328 6.59 -13.78 16.12
N VAL A 329 7.67 -13.87 15.35
CA VAL A 329 7.62 -14.39 13.97
C VAL A 329 7.90 -15.90 13.89
N LEU A 330 8.35 -16.55 14.94
CA LEU A 330 8.65 -17.99 14.94
C LEU A 330 7.46 -18.86 14.52
N PRO A 331 6.23 -18.63 15.00
CA PRO A 331 5.06 -19.43 14.60
C PRO A 331 4.80 -19.41 13.09
N PHE A 332 5.09 -18.28 12.41
CA PHE A 332 4.97 -18.18 10.95
C PHE A 332 5.87 -19.17 10.21
N PHE A 333 6.97 -19.61 10.83
CA PHE A 333 7.91 -20.59 10.29
C PHE A 333 7.73 -21.99 10.89
N GLY A 334 6.77 -22.18 11.79
CA GLY A 334 6.63 -23.44 12.56
C GLY A 334 7.84 -23.70 13.45
N LEU A 335 8.45 -22.64 13.98
CA LEU A 335 9.66 -22.71 14.81
C LEU A 335 9.34 -22.39 16.28
N THR A 336 10.19 -22.90 17.14
CA THR A 336 10.29 -22.55 18.55
C THR A 336 11.70 -21.99 18.84
N PRO A 337 11.92 -21.31 19.96
CA PRO A 337 13.28 -20.87 20.34
C PRO A 337 14.32 -21.99 20.42
N ALA A 338 13.88 -23.24 20.67
CA ALA A 338 14.76 -24.40 20.75
C ALA A 338 15.30 -24.86 19.39
N ASP A 339 14.67 -24.44 18.30
CA ASP A 339 15.11 -24.78 16.92
C ASP A 339 16.28 -23.90 16.44
N ALA A 340 16.64 -22.86 17.20
CA ALA A 340 17.79 -22.01 16.88
C ALA A 340 19.12 -22.69 17.24
N PRO A 341 20.18 -22.55 16.41
CA PRO A 341 20.25 -21.72 15.20
C PRO A 341 19.68 -22.43 13.97
N THR A 342 18.97 -21.71 13.12
CA THR A 342 18.43 -22.26 11.86
C THR A 342 18.29 -21.19 10.78
N LEU A 343 18.23 -21.63 9.52
CA LEU A 343 18.12 -20.78 8.34
C LEU A 343 16.78 -20.99 7.64
N ARG A 344 16.16 -19.91 7.16
CA ARG A 344 14.98 -19.96 6.29
C ARG A 344 15.12 -18.92 5.17
N LEU A 345 14.74 -19.29 3.97
CA LEU A 345 14.56 -18.36 2.88
C LEU A 345 13.06 -18.22 2.60
N VAL A 346 12.60 -16.98 2.46
CA VAL A 346 11.19 -16.66 2.14
C VAL A 346 11.11 -15.94 0.81
N LYS A 347 10.23 -16.39 -0.07
CA LYS A 347 9.83 -15.65 -1.25
C LYS A 347 8.65 -14.74 -0.88
N MET A 348 8.87 -13.43 -0.90
CA MET A 348 7.90 -12.45 -0.37
C MET A 348 6.61 -12.35 -1.19
N GLU A 349 6.66 -12.64 -2.50
CA GLU A 349 5.51 -12.59 -3.39
C GLU A 349 4.35 -13.50 -2.97
N ASN A 350 4.68 -14.69 -2.43
CA ASN A 350 3.70 -15.73 -2.12
C ASN A 350 3.93 -16.39 -0.75
N ASN A 351 4.77 -15.80 0.09
CA ASN A 351 5.16 -16.28 1.42
C ASN A 351 5.70 -17.72 1.46
N ARG A 352 6.18 -18.24 0.33
CA ARG A 352 6.78 -19.59 0.28
C ARG A 352 8.10 -19.62 1.00
N LYS A 353 8.23 -20.61 1.89
CA LYS A 353 9.37 -20.83 2.77
C LYS A 353 10.23 -21.97 2.25
N TYR A 354 11.52 -21.83 2.38
CA TYR A 354 12.51 -22.84 1.98
C TYR A 354 13.47 -23.07 3.14
N ARG A 355 13.90 -24.30 3.35
CA ARG A 355 14.91 -24.67 4.33
C ARG A 355 15.98 -25.53 3.69
N MET A 356 17.16 -25.52 4.30
CA MET A 356 18.22 -26.48 3.96
C MET A 356 17.89 -27.83 4.59
N ASP A 357 18.33 -28.93 3.96
CA ASP A 357 18.19 -30.27 4.55
C ASP A 357 18.97 -30.39 5.87
N GLN A 358 20.14 -29.77 5.89
CA GLN A 358 20.93 -29.57 7.10
C GLN A 358 21.43 -28.12 7.13
N ASP A 359 21.16 -27.40 8.21
CA ASP A 359 21.61 -26.04 8.37
C ASP A 359 23.14 -25.99 8.43
N THR A 360 23.75 -25.37 7.43
CA THR A 360 25.19 -25.14 7.33
C THR A 360 25.44 -23.65 7.17
N PHE A 361 26.16 -23.06 8.11
CA PHE A 361 26.29 -21.61 8.25
C PHE A 361 27.54 -21.04 7.57
N SER A 362 28.21 -21.78 6.69
CA SER A 362 29.30 -21.26 5.86
C SER A 362 28.74 -20.43 4.69
N ASP A 363 29.52 -19.41 4.26
CA ASP A 363 29.16 -18.56 3.13
C ASP A 363 28.88 -19.35 1.86
N THR A 364 29.71 -20.34 1.56
CA THR A 364 29.57 -21.20 0.36
C THR A 364 28.29 -22.01 0.40
N ALA A 365 27.93 -22.63 1.53
CA ALA A 365 26.72 -23.41 1.66
C ALA A 365 25.46 -22.53 1.54
N ILE A 366 25.47 -21.36 2.19
CA ILE A 366 24.37 -20.40 2.11
C ILE A 366 24.16 -19.91 0.68
N ARG A 367 25.24 -19.53 -0.02
CA ARG A 367 25.16 -19.10 -1.45
C ARG A 367 24.65 -20.20 -2.34
N THR A 368 25.13 -21.43 -2.17
CA THR A 368 24.67 -22.59 -2.95
C THR A 368 23.19 -22.86 -2.74
N PHE A 369 22.72 -22.79 -1.48
CA PHE A 369 21.31 -22.97 -1.18
C PHE A 369 20.44 -21.87 -1.78
N ILE A 370 20.81 -20.60 -1.61
CA ILE A 370 20.07 -19.47 -2.19
C ILE A 370 19.97 -19.63 -3.71
N GLN A 371 21.10 -19.89 -4.37
CA GLN A 371 21.11 -20.08 -5.84
C GLN A 371 20.22 -21.24 -6.27
N ALA A 372 20.23 -22.35 -5.53
CA ALA A 372 19.37 -23.49 -5.84
C ALA A 372 17.87 -23.17 -5.68
N VAL A 373 17.50 -22.32 -4.71
CA VAL A 373 16.13 -21.83 -4.56
C VAL A 373 15.75 -20.89 -5.71
N LEU A 374 16.62 -19.94 -6.05
CA LEU A 374 16.40 -19.00 -7.16
C LEU A 374 16.26 -19.72 -8.51
N ASP A 375 17.04 -20.79 -8.70
CA ASP A 375 16.96 -21.67 -9.88
C ASP A 375 15.71 -22.60 -9.88
N GLY A 376 14.89 -22.57 -8.82
CA GLY A 376 13.71 -23.44 -8.69
C GLY A 376 14.04 -24.93 -8.44
N LYS A 377 15.25 -25.25 -7.99
CA LYS A 377 15.72 -26.62 -7.72
C LYS A 377 15.32 -27.14 -6.34
N VAL A 378 14.94 -26.24 -5.43
CA VAL A 378 14.52 -26.60 -4.07
C VAL A 378 13.01 -26.47 -3.97
N LYS A 379 12.35 -27.49 -3.43
CA LYS A 379 10.91 -27.44 -3.15
C LYS A 379 10.62 -26.57 -1.92
N PRO A 380 9.50 -25.84 -1.90
CA PRO A 380 9.07 -25.13 -0.70
C PRO A 380 8.89 -26.08 0.47
N HIS A 381 9.26 -25.63 1.66
CA HIS A 381 8.93 -26.29 2.91
C HIS A 381 7.53 -25.87 3.33
N LEU A 382 6.58 -26.78 3.25
CA LEU A 382 5.20 -26.54 3.64
C LEU A 382 5.00 -26.91 5.11
N MET A 383 4.41 -26.03 5.87
CA MET A 383 3.99 -26.34 7.24
C MET A 383 2.83 -27.32 7.22
N SER A 384 2.86 -28.28 8.10
CA SER A 384 1.74 -29.19 8.36
C SER A 384 1.69 -29.54 9.82
N ALA A 385 0.52 -29.37 10.42
CA ALA A 385 0.20 -29.95 11.72
C ALA A 385 0.27 -31.48 11.66
N GLU A 386 0.36 -32.12 12.81
CA GLU A 386 0.11 -33.55 12.92
C GLU A 386 -1.39 -33.82 12.91
N PRO A 387 -1.84 -34.84 12.16
CA PRO A 387 -3.26 -35.17 12.14
C PRO A 387 -3.73 -35.68 13.53
N PRO A 388 -4.89 -35.25 14.04
CA PRO A 388 -5.49 -35.85 15.24
C PRO A 388 -5.67 -37.36 15.07
N GLU A 389 -5.70 -38.12 16.14
CA GLU A 389 -5.89 -39.60 16.08
C GLU A 389 -7.21 -40.00 15.39
N ASP A 390 -8.22 -39.14 15.51
CA ASP A 390 -9.59 -39.36 14.97
C ASP A 390 -9.87 -38.56 13.68
N TRP A 391 -8.85 -38.04 13.03
CA TRP A 391 -8.98 -37.09 11.91
C TRP A 391 -9.85 -37.58 10.74
N ASP A 392 -9.90 -38.88 10.48
CA ASP A 392 -10.64 -39.52 9.37
C ASP A 392 -11.89 -40.25 9.79
N THR A 393 -12.12 -40.39 11.10
CA THR A 393 -13.30 -41.10 11.66
C THR A 393 -14.43 -40.17 12.09
N ARG A 394 -14.14 -38.85 12.14
CA ARG A 394 -15.15 -37.83 12.44
C ARG A 394 -16.06 -37.57 11.23
N PRO A 395 -17.34 -37.15 11.46
CA PRO A 395 -18.23 -36.75 10.38
C PRO A 395 -17.67 -35.69 9.48
N VAL A 396 -16.98 -34.68 10.05
CA VAL A 396 -16.14 -33.74 9.34
C VAL A 396 -14.69 -34.18 9.50
N LYS A 397 -14.03 -34.57 8.41
CA LYS A 397 -12.60 -34.96 8.45
C LYS A 397 -11.72 -33.77 8.73
N VAL A 398 -10.80 -33.91 9.69
CA VAL A 398 -9.81 -32.86 10.02
C VAL A 398 -8.54 -33.07 9.21
N LEU A 399 -8.43 -32.37 8.10
CA LEU A 399 -7.26 -32.46 7.21
C LEU A 399 -6.10 -31.60 7.72
N VAL A 400 -4.90 -32.09 7.48
CA VAL A 400 -3.65 -31.36 7.63
C VAL A 400 -2.88 -31.38 6.32
N GLY A 401 -1.84 -30.56 6.17
CA GLY A 401 -1.05 -30.50 4.94
C GLY A 401 -0.61 -31.88 4.44
N LYS A 402 -0.17 -32.76 5.36
CA LYS A 402 0.27 -34.15 5.05
C LYS A 402 -0.84 -35.07 4.53
N THR A 403 -2.08 -34.86 4.94
CA THR A 403 -3.22 -35.75 4.59
C THR A 403 -4.10 -35.15 3.50
N PHE A 404 -3.92 -33.87 3.19
CA PHE A 404 -4.81 -33.12 2.29
C PHE A 404 -4.91 -33.77 0.90
N GLU A 405 -3.78 -34.01 0.23
CA GLU A 405 -3.79 -34.54 -1.13
C GLU A 405 -4.41 -35.94 -1.22
N GLN A 406 -4.15 -36.77 -0.21
CA GLN A 406 -4.71 -38.12 -0.13
C GLN A 406 -6.24 -38.11 -0.11
N VAL A 407 -6.85 -37.11 0.55
CA VAL A 407 -8.31 -37.02 0.68
C VAL A 407 -8.91 -36.14 -0.41
N ALA A 408 -8.42 -34.90 -0.55
CA ALA A 408 -9.02 -33.95 -1.46
C ALA A 408 -8.84 -34.32 -2.93
N PHE A 409 -7.80 -35.08 -3.26
CA PHE A 409 -7.51 -35.53 -4.62
C PHE A 409 -7.82 -37.01 -4.87
N ASP A 410 -8.60 -37.65 -3.99
CA ASP A 410 -9.15 -38.98 -4.25
C ASP A 410 -10.16 -38.92 -5.41
N GLU A 411 -9.82 -39.50 -6.54
CA GLU A 411 -10.65 -39.48 -7.76
C GLU A 411 -11.98 -40.22 -7.61
N THR A 412 -12.14 -41.02 -6.57
CA THR A 412 -13.37 -41.74 -6.29
C THR A 412 -14.36 -40.94 -5.45
N LYS A 413 -13.96 -39.78 -4.90
CA LYS A 413 -14.75 -39.01 -3.93
C LYS A 413 -14.99 -37.57 -4.41
N ASN A 414 -16.13 -37.05 -4.01
CA ASN A 414 -16.48 -35.65 -4.07
C ASN A 414 -16.16 -35.04 -2.70
N VAL A 415 -15.13 -34.21 -2.63
CA VAL A 415 -14.63 -33.70 -1.34
C VAL A 415 -14.94 -32.22 -1.20
N PHE A 416 -15.63 -31.85 -0.15
CA PHE A 416 -15.96 -30.45 0.16
C PHE A 416 -15.18 -30.00 1.38
N VAL A 417 -14.27 -29.05 1.20
CA VAL A 417 -13.28 -28.62 2.20
C VAL A 417 -13.54 -27.19 2.64
N LYS A 418 -13.65 -26.98 3.95
CA LYS A 418 -13.64 -25.68 4.61
C LYS A 418 -12.21 -25.33 5.02
N PHE A 419 -11.65 -24.27 4.45
CA PHE A 419 -10.40 -23.65 4.88
C PHE A 419 -10.73 -22.55 5.89
N TYR A 420 -10.18 -22.65 7.09
CA TYR A 420 -10.54 -21.74 8.17
C TYR A 420 -9.33 -21.27 8.99
N ALA A 421 -9.57 -20.28 9.85
CA ALA A 421 -8.67 -19.89 10.93
C ALA A 421 -9.42 -19.97 12.27
N PRO A 422 -8.80 -20.45 13.37
CA PRO A 422 -9.48 -20.61 14.67
C PRO A 422 -10.07 -19.31 15.24
N TRP A 423 -9.43 -18.18 14.97
CA TRP A 423 -9.83 -16.84 15.43
C TRP A 423 -10.88 -16.16 14.53
N CYS A 424 -11.25 -16.77 13.40
CA CYS A 424 -12.16 -16.17 12.42
C CYS A 424 -13.62 -16.26 12.87
N SER A 425 -14.26 -15.13 13.17
CA SER A 425 -15.64 -15.04 13.60
C SER A 425 -16.65 -15.60 12.59
N HIS A 426 -16.45 -15.35 11.29
CA HIS A 426 -17.30 -15.92 10.23
C HIS A 426 -17.15 -17.43 10.10
N CYS A 427 -15.96 -17.97 10.41
CA CYS A 427 -15.75 -19.42 10.45
C CYS A 427 -16.48 -20.06 11.62
N GLN A 428 -16.44 -19.42 12.78
CA GLN A 428 -17.17 -19.85 13.98
C GLN A 428 -18.69 -19.81 13.79
N ALA A 429 -19.21 -18.77 13.13
CA ALA A 429 -20.63 -18.62 12.84
C ALA A 429 -21.20 -19.76 11.97
N MET A 430 -20.39 -20.32 11.06
CA MET A 430 -20.83 -21.43 10.19
C MET A 430 -20.49 -22.83 10.74
N ALA A 431 -19.78 -22.92 11.87
CA ALA A 431 -19.30 -24.20 12.39
C ALA A 431 -20.41 -25.22 12.61
N ALA A 432 -21.53 -24.80 13.22
CA ALA A 432 -22.68 -25.70 13.47
C ALA A 432 -23.29 -26.25 12.16
N ALA A 433 -23.43 -25.39 11.13
CA ALA A 433 -23.95 -25.83 9.84
C ALA A 433 -22.96 -26.79 9.13
N TRP A 434 -21.66 -26.59 9.32
CA TRP A 434 -20.64 -27.46 8.75
C TRP A 434 -20.59 -28.83 9.41
N GLU A 435 -20.74 -28.90 10.75
CA GLU A 435 -20.83 -30.15 11.48
C GLU A 435 -22.12 -30.90 11.12
N GLU A 436 -23.27 -30.22 11.03
CA GLU A 436 -24.52 -30.82 10.58
C GLU A 436 -24.42 -31.38 9.16
N LEU A 437 -23.72 -30.65 8.26
CA LEU A 437 -23.44 -31.14 6.92
C LEU A 437 -22.59 -32.42 6.98
N GLY A 438 -21.57 -32.46 7.81
CA GLY A 438 -20.74 -33.65 8.04
C GLY A 438 -21.56 -34.83 8.52
N GLU A 439 -22.44 -34.65 9.52
CA GLU A 439 -23.33 -35.69 10.02
C GLU A 439 -24.30 -36.20 8.94
N ARG A 440 -24.82 -35.32 8.07
CA ARG A 440 -25.72 -35.67 6.96
C ARG A 440 -25.06 -36.58 5.93
N TYR A 441 -23.78 -36.40 5.67
CA TYR A 441 -23.05 -37.15 4.63
C TYR A 441 -22.03 -38.16 5.17
N LYS A 442 -21.94 -38.41 6.47
CA LYS A 442 -20.93 -39.30 7.08
C LYS A 442 -20.94 -40.72 6.53
N ASP A 443 -22.12 -41.22 6.20
CA ASP A 443 -22.33 -42.57 5.68
C ASP A 443 -22.49 -42.60 4.15
N HIS A 444 -22.26 -41.45 3.47
CA HIS A 444 -22.35 -41.35 2.02
C HIS A 444 -21.09 -41.92 1.36
N GLU A 445 -21.25 -42.84 0.42
CA GLU A 445 -20.10 -43.53 -0.20
C GLU A 445 -19.19 -42.57 -0.99
N ASP A 446 -19.76 -41.54 -1.65
CA ASP A 446 -19.06 -40.71 -2.63
C ASP A 446 -18.80 -39.25 -2.19
N ILE A 447 -19.34 -38.82 -1.04
CA ILE A 447 -19.19 -37.42 -0.57
C ILE A 447 -18.42 -37.41 0.75
N VAL A 448 -17.42 -36.56 0.84
CA VAL A 448 -16.60 -36.32 2.03
C VAL A 448 -16.66 -34.82 2.39
N ILE A 449 -17.05 -34.58 3.65
CA ILE A 449 -16.97 -33.23 4.24
C ILE A 449 -15.72 -33.14 5.09
N ALA A 450 -14.95 -32.09 4.89
CA ALA A 450 -13.65 -31.92 5.55
C ALA A 450 -13.37 -30.46 5.92
N GLU A 451 -12.44 -30.26 6.84
CA GLU A 451 -11.93 -28.94 7.19
C GLU A 451 -10.41 -28.95 7.34
N LEU A 452 -9.78 -27.79 7.14
CA LEU A 452 -8.36 -27.59 7.29
C LEU A 452 -8.09 -26.23 7.93
N ASP A 453 -7.36 -26.22 9.04
CA ASP A 453 -6.82 -25.01 9.64
C ASP A 453 -5.65 -24.48 8.80
N SER A 454 -5.92 -23.42 8.04
CA SER A 454 -4.92 -22.81 7.16
C SER A 454 -3.88 -21.97 7.90
N THR A 455 -4.00 -21.78 9.20
CA THR A 455 -2.99 -21.11 10.03
C THR A 455 -1.84 -22.04 10.41
N ALA A 456 -2.12 -23.35 10.44
CA ALA A 456 -1.16 -24.40 10.81
C ALA A 456 -0.75 -25.30 9.62
N ASN A 457 -1.37 -25.11 8.46
CA ASN A 457 -1.19 -25.98 7.31
C ASN A 457 -1.05 -25.18 6.01
N GLU A 458 -0.04 -25.48 5.22
CA GLU A 458 0.24 -24.89 3.90
C GLU A 458 0.10 -25.96 2.82
N LEU A 459 -0.42 -25.56 1.66
CA LEU A 459 -0.64 -26.44 0.52
C LEU A 459 0.15 -25.94 -0.71
N GLU A 460 0.70 -26.86 -1.52
CA GLU A 460 1.59 -26.51 -2.61
C GLU A 460 0.88 -25.71 -3.72
N ASN A 461 -0.33 -26.14 -4.10
CA ASN A 461 -1.02 -25.63 -5.29
C ASN A 461 -2.34 -24.90 -4.97
N ILE A 462 -2.62 -24.64 -3.70
CA ILE A 462 -3.83 -23.96 -3.26
C ILE A 462 -3.45 -22.76 -2.38
N THR A 463 -3.85 -21.58 -2.82
CA THR A 463 -3.64 -20.33 -2.06
C THR A 463 -4.97 -19.89 -1.47
N ILE A 464 -5.02 -19.70 -0.15
CA ILE A 464 -6.19 -19.23 0.58
C ILE A 464 -5.98 -17.77 0.95
N ASN A 465 -6.77 -16.87 0.36
CA ASN A 465 -6.63 -15.42 0.53
C ASN A 465 -7.56 -14.83 1.62
N GLY A 466 -8.42 -15.65 2.21
CA GLY A 466 -9.36 -15.19 3.25
C GLY A 466 -10.14 -16.34 3.88
N PHE A 467 -10.82 -16.07 5.00
CA PHE A 467 -11.51 -17.07 5.77
C PHE A 467 -12.99 -16.71 6.03
N PRO A 468 -13.89 -17.71 6.00
CA PRO A 468 -13.70 -19.06 5.48
C PRO A 468 -13.66 -19.08 3.95
N THR A 469 -12.84 -19.94 3.36
CA THR A 469 -12.88 -20.31 1.94
C THR A 469 -13.37 -21.75 1.84
N LEU A 470 -14.27 -22.02 0.89
CA LEU A 470 -14.87 -23.34 0.69
C LEU A 470 -14.56 -23.81 -0.72
N HIS A 471 -13.85 -24.94 -0.83
CA HIS A 471 -13.53 -25.55 -2.11
C HIS A 471 -14.15 -26.94 -2.23
N TYR A 472 -14.70 -27.21 -3.40
CA TYR A 472 -15.23 -28.50 -3.79
C TYR A 472 -14.34 -29.16 -4.83
N PHE A 473 -13.94 -30.37 -4.57
CA PHE A 473 -13.12 -31.22 -5.42
C PHE A 473 -13.99 -32.36 -5.95
N PRO A 474 -14.51 -32.27 -7.19
CA PRO A 474 -15.40 -33.30 -7.72
C PRO A 474 -14.66 -34.61 -8.00
N ALA A 475 -15.33 -35.74 -7.94
CA ALA A 475 -14.80 -37.03 -8.35
C ALA A 475 -14.47 -37.09 -9.85
N GLY A 476 -13.60 -37.98 -10.24
CA GLY A 476 -13.26 -38.25 -11.64
C GLY A 476 -11.94 -37.66 -12.12
N PRO A 477 -11.41 -38.14 -13.25
CA PRO A 477 -10.16 -37.68 -13.84
C PRO A 477 -10.30 -36.25 -14.41
N GLY A 478 -9.25 -35.44 -14.28
CA GLY A 478 -9.21 -34.09 -14.86
C GLY A 478 -10.12 -33.09 -14.16
N ARG A 479 -10.51 -33.39 -12.93
CA ARG A 479 -11.35 -32.52 -12.09
C ARG A 479 -10.80 -31.10 -11.97
N LYS A 480 -11.71 -30.13 -11.97
CA LYS A 480 -11.41 -28.75 -11.63
C LYS A 480 -12.03 -28.43 -10.28
N MET A 481 -11.21 -27.91 -9.37
CA MET A 481 -11.69 -27.38 -8.10
C MET A 481 -12.72 -26.27 -8.36
N VAL A 482 -13.81 -26.30 -7.59
CA VAL A 482 -14.88 -25.29 -7.63
C VAL A 482 -14.88 -24.52 -6.31
N GLU A 483 -14.72 -23.22 -6.36
CA GLU A 483 -14.87 -22.35 -5.19
C GLU A 483 -16.37 -22.09 -4.92
N TYR A 484 -16.82 -22.36 -3.71
CA TYR A 484 -18.21 -22.12 -3.29
C TYR A 484 -18.38 -20.68 -2.80
N LYS A 485 -19.36 -19.96 -3.36
CA LYS A 485 -19.63 -18.53 -3.07
C LYS A 485 -21.09 -18.21 -2.78
N SER A 486 -21.83 -19.12 -2.13
CA SER A 486 -23.25 -18.92 -1.86
C SER A 486 -23.56 -18.93 -0.35
N ALA A 487 -24.85 -19.04 0.02
CA ALA A 487 -25.29 -19.05 1.40
C ALA A 487 -24.65 -20.19 2.21
N ARG A 488 -24.31 -19.90 3.48
CA ARG A 488 -23.55 -20.80 4.36
C ARG A 488 -24.48 -21.56 5.31
N ASP A 489 -25.49 -22.20 4.75
CA ASP A 489 -26.47 -23.05 5.46
C ASP A 489 -26.47 -24.46 4.87
N VAL A 490 -26.93 -25.41 5.68
CA VAL A 490 -26.90 -26.85 5.36
C VAL A 490 -27.68 -27.18 4.09
N GLU A 491 -28.83 -26.53 3.89
CA GLU A 491 -29.71 -26.83 2.75
C GLU A 491 -29.07 -26.37 1.43
N THR A 492 -28.44 -25.19 1.42
CA THR A 492 -27.75 -24.69 0.24
C THR A 492 -26.49 -25.49 -0.05
N PHE A 493 -25.74 -25.89 0.97
CA PHE A 493 -24.61 -26.82 0.81
C PHE A 493 -25.05 -28.17 0.23
N SER A 494 -26.14 -28.74 0.75
CA SER A 494 -26.63 -30.02 0.25
C SER A 494 -27.06 -29.95 -1.21
N LYS A 495 -27.80 -28.92 -1.61
CA LYS A 495 -28.19 -28.69 -3.00
C LYS A 495 -26.97 -28.56 -3.91
N PHE A 496 -25.93 -27.88 -3.47
CA PHE A 496 -24.68 -27.74 -4.22
C PHE A 496 -24.00 -29.10 -4.43
N LEU A 497 -23.90 -29.92 -3.37
CA LEU A 497 -23.28 -31.27 -3.44
C LEU A 497 -24.10 -32.21 -4.30
N GLU A 498 -25.43 -32.26 -4.15
CA GLU A 498 -26.36 -33.09 -4.92
C GLU A 498 -26.34 -32.76 -6.41
N ASN A 499 -26.03 -31.50 -6.78
CA ASN A 499 -25.91 -31.06 -8.15
C ASN A 499 -24.45 -31.09 -8.66
N GLY A 500 -23.55 -31.84 -8.04
CA GLY A 500 -22.19 -32.04 -8.50
C GLY A 500 -21.32 -30.78 -8.50
N GLY A 501 -21.53 -29.87 -7.55
CA GLY A 501 -20.73 -28.65 -7.41
C GLY A 501 -21.29 -27.43 -8.15
N THR A 502 -22.58 -27.43 -8.48
CA THR A 502 -23.29 -26.29 -9.08
C THR A 502 -24.53 -25.95 -8.28
N LEU A 503 -24.88 -24.67 -8.24
CA LEU A 503 -26.18 -24.24 -7.74
C LEU A 503 -27.10 -23.94 -8.92
N PRO A 504 -28.40 -24.30 -8.86
CA PRO A 504 -29.37 -23.87 -9.85
C PRO A 504 -29.37 -22.34 -9.93
N GLU A 505 -29.42 -21.79 -11.14
CA GLU A 505 -29.63 -20.34 -11.30
C GLU A 505 -30.99 -19.98 -10.66
N GLU A 506 -30.99 -19.05 -9.70
CA GLU A 506 -32.24 -18.49 -9.19
C GLU A 506 -32.97 -17.84 -10.38
N PRO A 507 -34.26 -18.14 -10.59
CA PRO A 507 -35.03 -17.44 -11.59
C PRO A 507 -35.00 -15.93 -11.26
N PRO A 508 -34.89 -15.04 -12.28
CA PRO A 508 -34.78 -13.62 -12.05
C PRO A 508 -35.93 -13.16 -11.15
N ALA A 509 -35.58 -12.47 -10.07
CA ALA A 509 -36.53 -11.97 -9.08
C ALA A 509 -37.62 -11.17 -9.80
N VAL A 510 -38.86 -11.66 -9.73
CA VAL A 510 -40.05 -10.94 -10.24
C VAL A 510 -40.12 -9.61 -9.47
N PRO A 511 -40.20 -8.46 -10.14
CA PRO A 511 -40.32 -7.18 -9.46
C PRO A 511 -41.57 -7.19 -8.58
N LYS A 512 -41.41 -7.05 -7.28
CA LYS A 512 -42.53 -6.87 -6.36
C LYS A 512 -43.21 -5.55 -6.71
N THR A 513 -44.41 -5.61 -7.23
CA THR A 513 -45.32 -4.48 -7.35
C THR A 513 -45.53 -3.85 -5.96
N PRO A 514 -45.49 -2.52 -5.82
CA PRO A 514 -45.71 -1.90 -4.52
C PRO A 514 -47.20 -2.06 -4.13
N GLU A 515 -47.46 -2.90 -3.12
CA GLU A 515 -48.75 -2.90 -2.44
C GLU A 515 -48.85 -1.63 -1.59
N ASN A 516 -49.80 -0.82 -1.98
CA ASN A 516 -50.30 0.35 -1.30
C ASN A 516 -51.00 -0.09 0.01
N SER A 517 -50.38 0.14 1.18
CA SER A 517 -51.08 -0.01 2.47
C SER A 517 -51.09 1.33 3.20
N THR A 518 -52.26 1.92 3.13
CA THR A 518 -52.70 3.01 4.00
C THR A 518 -52.83 2.57 5.44
N GLY A 519 -52.21 3.31 6.36
CA GLY A 519 -52.74 3.71 7.66
C GLY A 519 -52.66 2.74 8.81
N ARG A 520 -51.85 3.03 9.77
CA ARG A 520 -52.22 3.40 11.14
C ARG A 520 -51.01 3.61 12.04
N GLU A 521 -50.92 4.80 12.53
CA GLU A 521 -50.09 5.17 13.67
C GLU A 521 -50.62 4.49 14.92
N GLU A 522 -49.76 3.99 15.80
CA GLU A 522 -49.80 4.23 17.23
C GLU A 522 -48.44 3.96 17.89
N PRO A 523 -48.10 4.73 18.95
CA PRO A 523 -46.73 4.90 19.46
C PRO A 523 -46.50 4.14 20.76
N SER A 524 -45.26 4.01 21.13
CA SER A 524 -44.65 3.86 22.46
C SER A 524 -43.63 2.71 22.48
N LEU A 525 -42.54 2.76 23.15
CA LEU A 525 -42.02 3.41 24.32
C LEU A 525 -40.47 3.33 24.25
N LEU A 526 -39.84 4.32 24.77
CA LEU A 526 -38.44 4.35 25.18
C LEU A 526 -38.09 3.18 26.09
N GLU A 527 -36.98 2.53 25.86
CA GLU A 527 -36.12 2.08 26.94
C GLU A 527 -34.64 2.24 26.58
N THR A 528 -34.02 3.06 27.39
CA THR A 528 -32.61 3.36 27.50
C THR A 528 -31.87 2.15 28.10
N ALA A 529 -30.74 1.79 27.55
CA ALA A 529 -29.69 1.12 28.32
C ALA A 529 -28.32 1.60 27.86
N GLU A 530 -27.64 2.17 28.82
CA GLU A 530 -26.32 2.74 28.82
C GLU A 530 -25.19 1.72 28.51
N SER A 531 -24.22 2.30 27.86
CA SER A 531 -22.77 2.12 27.96
C SER A 531 -22.17 1.08 28.91
N ARG A 532 -21.06 0.50 28.44
CA ARG A 532 -19.73 0.42 29.07
C ARG A 532 -18.77 -0.26 28.13
N ASP A 533 -17.82 0.48 27.64
CA ASP A 533 -16.39 0.58 27.94
C ASP A 533 -15.60 -0.74 28.05
N GLU A 534 -14.42 -0.63 27.45
CA GLU A 534 -13.14 -1.32 27.69
C GLU A 534 -12.85 -2.59 26.85
N LEU A 535 -11.95 -2.49 25.98
CA LEU A 535 -10.47 -2.56 25.85
C LEU A 535 -10.08 -2.64 24.38
#